data_887e95814ddfef01a96363d150da1a5a
#
_entry.id   887e95814ddfef01a96363d150da1a5a
#
_cell.length_a   1.000
_cell.length_b   1.000
_cell.length_c   1.000
_cell.angle_alpha   90.00
_cell.angle_beta   90.00
_cell.angle_gamma   90.00
#
_symmetry.space_group_name_H-M   'P 1'
#
loop_
_entity.id
_entity.type
_entity.pdbx_description
1 polymer ?
#
loop_
_entity_poly.entity_id
_entity_poly.type
_entity_poly.pdbx_seq_one_letter_code
_entity_poly.pdbx_strand_id
1 'polypeptide(L)'
;KRQVYIDKTSVNDFVINLGRKLWGDEFEFEELAPIGNQHRCKFCVDGTQQILDFYFKNDGSVTLRAVGESSAYSEQLKDEIIANSFKNEHENSACTFSHISDGTYTKLVEYIQSLEKIQLIEDKTIASPAHRHLKFSSSFGDKMVINRYNNGTLVLQGNPAYILSQAMYFMALMPDISEEEITQRQKDIYQVSTNSVPQARAELKARIPNAYDKLDDTILKILSPAISLSQSNLNVEEYSCYAFPALKALEALL
;
A
#
# COMPACT_ATOMS: atom_id res chain seq x y z
N LYS A 1 6.99 15.55 2.79
CA LYS A 1 6.83 15.20 4.23
C LYS A 1 6.29 13.78 4.25
N ARG A 2 7.07 12.83 4.78
CA ARG A 2 6.72 11.40 4.81
C ARG A 2 5.40 11.19 5.53
N GLN A 3 4.49 10.44 4.89
CA GLN A 3 3.24 10.01 5.50
C GLN A 3 3.45 8.61 6.08
N VAL A 4 3.10 8.42 7.34
CA VAL A 4 3.20 7.16 8.07
C VAL A 4 1.80 6.54 8.14
N TYR A 5 1.69 5.25 7.87
CA TYR A 5 0.44 4.48 7.92
C TYR A 5 0.61 3.33 8.91
N ILE A 6 -0.38 3.16 9.78
CA ILE A 6 -0.40 2.13 10.81
C ILE A 6 -1.74 1.41 10.73
N ASP A 7 -1.72 0.08 10.80
CA ASP A 7 -2.93 -0.74 10.89
C ASP A 7 -3.66 -0.46 12.20
N LYS A 8 -4.82 0.19 12.11
CA LYS A 8 -5.62 0.58 13.27
C LYS A 8 -6.16 -0.60 14.07
N THR A 9 -6.31 -1.76 13.44
CA THR A 9 -6.87 -2.96 14.09
C THR A 9 -5.84 -3.68 14.94
N SER A 10 -4.56 -3.48 14.68
CA SER A 10 -3.44 -4.13 15.37
C SER A 10 -2.46 -3.14 16.00
N VAL A 11 -2.81 -1.86 16.12
CA VAL A 11 -1.90 -0.81 16.62
C VAL A 11 -1.41 -1.09 18.04
N ASN A 12 -2.25 -1.66 18.92
CA ASN A 12 -1.85 -2.00 20.28
C ASN A 12 -0.75 -3.07 20.28
N ASP A 13 -0.97 -4.17 19.55
CA ASP A 13 0.00 -5.26 19.45
C ASP A 13 1.29 -4.77 18.79
N PHE A 14 1.19 -3.90 17.80
CA PHE A 14 2.32 -3.30 17.14
C PHE A 14 3.18 -2.47 18.10
N VAL A 15 2.56 -1.60 18.90
CA VAL A 15 3.24 -0.80 19.93
C VAL A 15 3.87 -1.68 21.01
N ILE A 16 3.12 -2.69 21.50
CA ILE A 16 3.60 -3.63 22.53
C ILE A 16 4.84 -4.40 22.02
N ASN A 17 4.78 -4.90 20.82
CA ASN A 17 5.90 -5.67 20.22
C ASN A 17 7.15 -4.81 20.05
N LEU A 18 7.00 -3.56 19.59
CA LEU A 18 8.12 -2.64 19.47
C LEU A 18 8.69 -2.19 20.81
N GLY A 19 7.82 -1.88 21.78
CA GLY A 19 8.25 -1.53 23.14
C GLY A 19 9.03 -2.65 23.81
N ARG A 20 8.55 -3.89 23.70
CA ARG A 20 9.27 -5.07 24.21
C ARG A 20 10.58 -5.34 23.47
N LYS A 21 10.64 -5.09 22.17
CA LYS A 21 11.88 -5.17 21.39
C LYS A 21 12.93 -4.18 21.88
N LEU A 22 12.52 -2.97 22.24
CA LEU A 22 13.41 -1.90 22.69
C LEU A 22 13.89 -2.10 24.15
N TRP A 23 13.00 -2.49 25.06
CA TRP A 23 13.28 -2.44 26.51
C TRP A 23 12.96 -3.74 27.27
N GLY A 24 12.55 -4.80 26.57
CA GLY A 24 12.27 -6.09 27.20
C GLY A 24 11.21 -6.00 28.30
N ASP A 25 11.55 -6.52 29.48
CA ASP A 25 10.66 -6.56 30.65
C ASP A 25 10.52 -5.21 31.37
N GLU A 26 11.35 -4.21 31.04
CA GLU A 26 11.23 -2.84 31.55
C GLU A 26 10.08 -2.06 30.92
N PHE A 27 9.52 -2.57 29.79
CA PHE A 27 8.41 -1.96 29.09
C PHE A 27 7.06 -2.49 29.59
N GLU A 28 6.25 -1.59 30.12
CA GLU A 28 4.88 -1.86 30.55
C GLU A 28 3.91 -1.01 29.73
N PHE A 29 3.07 -1.66 28.91
CA PHE A 29 1.99 -1.00 28.18
C PHE A 29 0.78 -0.82 29.09
N GLU A 30 0.28 0.41 29.24
CA GLU A 30 -0.91 0.69 30.03
C GLU A 30 -2.17 0.72 29.16
N GLU A 31 -2.23 1.65 28.23
CA GLU A 31 -3.40 1.82 27.34
C GLU A 31 -3.06 2.56 26.05
N LEU A 32 -3.88 2.37 25.02
CA LEU A 32 -4.01 3.26 23.87
C LEU A 32 -5.49 3.59 23.68
N ALA A 33 -5.90 4.77 24.13
CA ALA A 33 -7.28 5.18 24.21
C ALA A 33 -7.57 6.46 23.40
N PRO A 34 -8.77 6.60 22.81
CA PRO A 34 -9.15 7.82 22.12
C PRO A 34 -9.36 8.98 23.10
N ILE A 35 -8.79 10.15 22.78
CA ILE A 35 -8.99 11.40 23.51
C ILE A 35 -9.30 12.50 22.49
N GLY A 36 -10.57 12.83 22.26
CA GLY A 36 -10.99 13.75 21.22
C GLY A 36 -10.59 13.25 19.82
N ASN A 37 -9.78 14.02 19.11
CA ASN A 37 -9.32 13.68 17.75
C ASN A 37 -8.01 12.88 17.71
N GLN A 38 -7.49 12.46 18.87
CA GLN A 38 -6.24 11.71 18.97
C GLN A 38 -6.46 10.41 19.75
N HIS A 39 -5.49 9.48 19.63
CA HIS A 39 -5.38 8.31 20.50
C HIS A 39 -4.13 8.49 21.34
N ARG A 40 -4.27 8.40 22.64
CA ARG A 40 -3.17 8.52 23.58
C ARG A 40 -2.69 7.16 24.00
N CYS A 41 -1.42 6.88 23.72
CA CYS A 41 -0.70 5.73 24.25
C CYS A 41 -0.01 6.13 25.55
N LYS A 42 -0.30 5.39 26.62
CA LYS A 42 0.43 5.47 27.88
C LYS A 42 1.19 4.19 28.10
N PHE A 43 2.42 4.33 28.52
CA PHE A 43 3.31 3.21 28.83
C PHE A 43 4.35 3.63 29.84
N CYS A 44 5.00 2.65 30.49
CA CYS A 44 6.07 2.86 31.45
C CYS A 44 7.35 2.20 30.96
N VAL A 45 8.48 2.84 31.19
CA VAL A 45 9.80 2.26 30.96
C VAL A 45 10.67 2.57 32.16
N ASP A 46 11.23 1.55 32.79
CA ASP A 46 12.05 1.69 34.00
C ASP A 46 11.34 2.54 35.09
N GLY A 47 10.04 2.28 35.32
CA GLY A 47 9.21 2.99 36.27
C GLY A 47 8.85 4.43 35.91
N THR A 48 9.27 4.91 34.71
CA THR A 48 8.99 6.27 34.23
C THR A 48 7.82 6.27 33.25
N GLN A 49 6.73 6.95 33.62
CA GLN A 49 5.56 7.07 32.75
C GLN A 49 5.84 7.90 31.52
N GLN A 50 5.36 7.42 30.38
CA GLN A 50 5.56 7.99 29.05
C GLN A 50 4.23 8.17 28.32
N ILE A 51 4.17 9.16 27.43
CA ILE A 51 2.97 9.44 26.63
C ILE A 51 3.37 9.65 25.16
N LEU A 52 2.69 8.92 24.27
CA LEU A 52 2.81 9.08 22.82
C LEU A 52 1.42 9.27 22.21
N ASP A 53 1.17 10.40 21.60
CA ASP A 53 -0.11 10.71 20.95
C ASP A 53 -0.07 10.35 19.45
N PHE A 54 -1.14 9.68 18.98
CA PHE A 54 -1.38 9.27 17.60
C PHE A 54 -2.51 10.12 17.03
N TYR A 55 -2.24 10.86 15.96
CA TYR A 55 -3.22 11.66 15.24
C TYR A 55 -3.54 10.98 13.90
N PHE A 56 -4.62 10.20 13.85
CA PHE A 56 -5.11 9.57 12.62
C PHE A 56 -5.83 10.60 11.76
N LYS A 57 -5.37 10.80 10.53
CA LYS A 57 -5.92 11.78 9.60
C LYS A 57 -6.95 11.17 8.67
N ASN A 58 -7.74 12.03 8.00
CA ASN A 58 -8.76 11.60 7.04
C ASN A 58 -8.17 10.94 5.78
N ASP A 59 -6.92 11.22 5.43
CA ASP A 59 -6.19 10.58 4.34
C ASP A 59 -5.62 9.21 4.72
N GLY A 60 -5.81 8.78 5.98
CA GLY A 60 -5.32 7.53 6.54
C GLY A 60 -3.92 7.60 7.13
N SER A 61 -3.20 8.70 6.92
CA SER A 61 -1.88 8.87 7.53
C SER A 61 -1.96 9.15 9.02
N VAL A 62 -0.86 8.89 9.73
CA VAL A 62 -0.74 9.11 11.17
C VAL A 62 0.38 10.09 11.45
N THR A 63 0.14 11.01 12.38
CA THR A 63 1.19 11.84 12.97
C THR A 63 1.41 11.39 14.41
N LEU A 64 2.65 11.16 14.81
CA LEU A 64 3.04 10.77 16.14
C LEU A 64 3.67 11.97 16.88
N ARG A 65 3.33 12.13 18.15
CA ARG A 65 3.88 13.19 19.00
C ARG A 65 4.19 12.65 20.40
N ALA A 66 5.46 12.68 20.79
CA ALA A 66 5.85 12.47 22.16
C ALA A 66 5.40 13.66 23.04
N VAL A 67 4.91 13.37 24.24
CA VAL A 67 4.30 14.36 25.15
C VAL A 67 4.92 14.23 26.53
N GLY A 68 5.25 15.37 27.16
CA GLY A 68 5.78 15.44 28.52
C GLY A 68 7.22 15.95 28.58
N GLU A 69 7.67 16.31 29.79
CA GLU A 69 9.03 16.84 30.01
C GLU A 69 10.10 15.75 29.92
N SER A 70 9.75 14.49 30.18
CA SER A 70 10.63 13.30 30.13
C SER A 70 10.28 12.42 28.93
N SER A 71 10.35 12.98 27.72
CA SER A 71 9.85 12.33 26.50
C SER A 71 10.89 11.45 25.77
N ALA A 72 12.06 11.19 26.35
CA ALA A 72 13.14 10.45 25.69
C ALA A 72 12.71 9.05 25.20
N TYR A 73 12.06 8.27 26.05
CA TYR A 73 11.54 6.95 25.68
C TYR A 73 10.36 7.05 24.68
N SER A 74 9.51 8.09 24.82
CA SER A 74 8.43 8.34 23.87
C SER A 74 8.96 8.73 22.48
N GLU A 75 10.04 9.51 22.41
CA GLU A 75 10.71 9.84 21.15
C GLU A 75 11.36 8.59 20.52
N GLN A 76 12.02 7.77 21.33
CA GLN A 76 12.63 6.52 20.84
C GLN A 76 11.57 5.53 20.33
N LEU A 77 10.45 5.35 21.04
CA LEU A 77 9.34 4.51 20.57
C LEU A 77 8.72 5.07 19.29
N LYS A 78 8.52 6.38 19.22
CA LYS A 78 8.04 7.07 18.01
C LYS A 78 8.94 6.78 16.81
N ASP A 79 10.25 6.91 16.96
CA ASP A 79 11.20 6.69 15.89
C ASP A 79 11.21 5.22 15.44
N GLU A 80 11.10 4.28 16.38
CA GLU A 80 10.98 2.85 16.06
C GLU A 80 9.66 2.51 15.38
N ILE A 81 8.54 3.12 15.81
CA ILE A 81 7.24 3.01 15.12
C ILE A 81 7.36 3.54 13.69
N ILE A 82 7.95 4.72 13.49
CA ILE A 82 8.16 5.30 12.17
C ILE A 82 9.06 4.39 11.33
N ALA A 83 10.11 3.81 11.90
CA ALA A 83 11.02 2.92 11.19
C ALA A 83 10.33 1.63 10.70
N ASN A 84 9.38 1.09 11.47
CA ASN A 84 8.69 -0.17 11.18
C ASN A 84 7.27 0.01 10.59
N SER A 85 6.84 1.26 10.32
CA SER A 85 5.54 1.54 9.72
C SER A 85 5.61 1.65 8.21
N PHE A 86 4.48 1.39 7.55
CA PHE A 86 4.33 1.68 6.13
C PHE A 86 4.47 3.18 5.89
N LYS A 87 5.33 3.55 4.95
CA LYS A 87 5.58 4.95 4.57
C LYS A 87 5.20 5.15 3.12
N ASN A 88 4.59 6.28 2.82
CA ASN A 88 4.34 6.68 1.46
C ASN A 88 4.72 8.14 1.27
N GLU A 89 5.61 8.39 0.34
CA GLU A 89 6.05 9.74 -0.06
C GLU A 89 5.26 10.26 -1.27
N HIS A 90 4.47 9.38 -1.92
CA HIS A 90 3.72 9.72 -3.11
C HIS A 90 2.41 10.42 -2.74
N GLU A 91 2.08 11.46 -3.50
CA GLU A 91 0.76 12.08 -3.45
C GLU A 91 -0.30 11.12 -4.02
N ASN A 92 -1.58 11.44 -3.80
CA ASN A 92 -2.66 10.73 -4.45
C ASN A 92 -2.45 10.75 -5.96
N SER A 93 -2.47 9.58 -6.55
CA SER A 93 -2.31 9.40 -7.98
C SER A 93 -3.56 8.74 -8.58
N ALA A 94 -3.67 8.82 -9.88
CA ALA A 94 -4.73 8.16 -10.62
C ALA A 94 -4.15 7.48 -11.86
N CYS A 95 -4.69 6.32 -12.19
CA CYS A 95 -4.43 5.66 -13.47
C CYS A 95 -5.76 5.30 -14.15
N THR A 96 -5.73 5.28 -15.47
CA THR A 96 -6.92 5.08 -16.29
C THR A 96 -6.70 3.91 -17.25
N PHE A 97 -7.58 2.94 -17.19
CA PHE A 97 -7.67 1.84 -18.15
C PHE A 97 -8.82 2.09 -19.11
N SER A 98 -8.60 1.88 -20.39
CA SER A 98 -9.63 2.05 -21.42
C SER A 98 -10.23 0.70 -21.81
N HIS A 99 -11.52 0.70 -22.17
CA HIS A 99 -12.21 -0.47 -22.72
C HIS A 99 -12.21 -1.73 -21.84
N ILE A 100 -12.22 -1.54 -20.52
CA ILE A 100 -12.32 -2.66 -19.58
C ILE A 100 -13.69 -3.32 -19.68
N SER A 101 -13.70 -4.64 -19.82
CA SER A 101 -14.94 -5.42 -19.86
C SER A 101 -15.70 -5.37 -18.52
N ASP A 102 -17.01 -5.57 -18.56
CA ASP A 102 -17.81 -5.66 -17.33
C ASP A 102 -17.37 -6.87 -16.48
N GLY A 103 -16.95 -7.95 -17.13
CA GLY A 103 -16.41 -9.13 -16.45
C GLY A 103 -15.13 -8.83 -15.67
N THR A 104 -14.17 -8.14 -16.28
CA THR A 104 -12.92 -7.72 -15.61
C THR A 104 -13.20 -6.75 -14.46
N TYR A 105 -14.09 -5.77 -14.69
CA TYR A 105 -14.51 -4.86 -13.62
C TYR A 105 -15.15 -5.59 -12.43
N THR A 106 -16.09 -6.49 -12.68
CA THR A 106 -16.76 -7.25 -11.63
C THR A 106 -15.76 -8.07 -10.82
N LYS A 107 -14.87 -8.80 -11.50
CA LYS A 107 -13.83 -9.60 -10.83
C LYS A 107 -12.85 -8.74 -10.02
N LEU A 108 -12.50 -7.53 -10.50
CA LEU A 108 -11.67 -6.59 -9.73
C LEU A 108 -12.36 -6.19 -8.42
N VAL A 109 -13.65 -5.84 -8.49
CA VAL A 109 -14.42 -5.44 -7.29
C VAL A 109 -14.54 -6.60 -6.30
N GLU A 110 -14.87 -7.80 -6.79
CA GLU A 110 -14.93 -9.02 -5.98
C GLU A 110 -13.59 -9.33 -5.32
N TYR A 111 -12.49 -9.23 -6.07
CA TYR A 111 -11.15 -9.44 -5.55
C TYR A 111 -10.82 -8.45 -4.41
N ILE A 112 -11.04 -7.15 -4.64
CA ILE A 112 -10.76 -6.13 -3.61
C ILE A 112 -11.64 -6.35 -2.37
N GLN A 113 -12.90 -6.73 -2.53
CA GLN A 113 -13.81 -7.02 -1.43
C GLN A 113 -13.47 -8.32 -0.68
N SER A 114 -12.78 -9.27 -1.32
CA SER A 114 -12.35 -10.51 -0.68
C SER A 114 -11.14 -10.34 0.26
N LEU A 115 -10.47 -9.20 0.19
CA LEU A 115 -9.29 -8.93 1.02
C LEU A 115 -9.72 -8.50 2.43
N GLU A 116 -9.35 -9.28 3.46
CA GLU A 116 -9.78 -9.12 4.86
C GLU A 116 -9.55 -7.71 5.44
N LYS A 117 -8.48 -7.04 4.99
CA LYS A 117 -8.10 -5.72 5.48
C LYS A 117 -8.77 -4.55 4.74
N ILE A 118 -9.67 -4.83 3.80
CA ILE A 118 -10.31 -3.81 2.96
C ILE A 118 -11.83 -3.80 3.20
N GLN A 119 -12.39 -2.60 3.29
CA GLN A 119 -13.82 -2.37 3.44
C GLN A 119 -14.33 -1.42 2.33
N LEU A 120 -15.47 -1.77 1.76
CA LEU A 120 -16.22 -0.85 0.89
C LEU A 120 -16.96 0.15 1.77
N ILE A 121 -16.63 1.45 1.63
CA ILE A 121 -17.21 2.53 2.44
C ILE A 121 -18.21 3.39 1.68
N GLU A 122 -18.21 3.31 0.35
CA GLU A 122 -19.19 4.03 -0.48
C GLU A 122 -19.41 3.29 -1.81
N ASP A 123 -20.67 3.14 -2.21
CA ASP A 123 -21.11 2.61 -3.52
C ASP A 123 -22.28 3.48 -4.01
N LYS A 124 -22.05 4.20 -5.09
CA LYS A 124 -23.07 5.06 -5.68
C LYS A 124 -22.96 5.17 -7.19
N THR A 125 -24.09 5.46 -7.83
CA THR A 125 -24.14 5.81 -9.25
C THR A 125 -24.18 7.32 -9.40
N ILE A 126 -23.27 7.86 -10.20
CA ILE A 126 -23.22 9.29 -10.56
C ILE A 126 -23.87 9.46 -11.94
N ALA A 127 -24.80 10.42 -12.05
CA ALA A 127 -25.57 10.63 -13.27
C ALA A 127 -24.80 11.41 -14.35
N SER A 128 -23.93 12.35 -13.96
CA SER A 128 -23.23 13.21 -14.92
C SER A 128 -21.82 13.57 -14.44
N PRO A 129 -20.75 13.10 -15.12
CA PRO A 129 -20.76 12.05 -16.15
C PRO A 129 -21.24 10.71 -15.58
N ALA A 130 -21.95 9.92 -16.36
CA ALA A 130 -22.53 8.66 -15.88
C ALA A 130 -21.43 7.63 -15.57
N HIS A 131 -21.32 7.24 -14.30
CA HIS A 131 -20.37 6.22 -13.84
C HIS A 131 -20.79 5.63 -12.49
N ARG A 132 -20.28 4.44 -12.19
CA ARG A 132 -20.34 3.87 -10.85
C ARG A 132 -19.09 4.29 -10.07
N HIS A 133 -19.31 4.76 -8.87
CA HIS A 133 -18.29 5.24 -7.94
C HIS A 133 -18.25 4.31 -6.73
N LEU A 134 -17.11 3.66 -6.52
CA LEU A 134 -16.83 2.84 -5.34
C LEU A 134 -15.68 3.45 -4.58
N LYS A 135 -15.79 3.49 -3.26
CA LYS A 135 -14.71 3.94 -2.38
C LYS A 135 -14.39 2.88 -1.35
N PHE A 136 -13.12 2.52 -1.27
CA PHE A 136 -12.58 1.53 -0.35
C PHE A 136 -11.66 2.18 0.68
N SER A 137 -11.55 1.56 1.84
CA SER A 137 -10.57 1.90 2.88
C SER A 137 -9.93 0.62 3.41
N SER A 138 -8.64 0.63 3.66
CA SER A 138 -7.96 -0.47 4.36
C SER A 138 -7.85 -0.19 5.87
N SER A 139 -7.55 -1.23 6.64
CA SER A 139 -7.19 -1.11 8.06
C SER A 139 -5.89 -0.34 8.26
N PHE A 140 -5.00 -0.30 7.25
CA PHE A 140 -3.80 0.54 7.25
C PHE A 140 -4.12 2.04 7.10
N GLY A 141 -5.36 2.39 6.73
CA GLY A 141 -5.85 3.76 6.62
C GLY A 141 -5.82 4.34 5.22
N ASP A 142 -5.18 3.69 4.25
CA ASP A 142 -5.23 4.14 2.86
C ASP A 142 -6.62 3.98 2.25
N LYS A 143 -6.89 4.78 1.24
CA LYS A 143 -8.18 4.83 0.54
C LYS A 143 -7.96 4.77 -0.95
N MET A 144 -8.88 4.12 -1.64
CA MET A 144 -8.93 4.07 -3.10
C MET A 144 -10.35 4.30 -3.60
N VAL A 145 -10.47 4.99 -4.70
CA VAL A 145 -11.70 5.19 -5.46
C VAL A 145 -11.61 4.44 -6.78
N ILE A 146 -12.66 3.72 -7.13
CA ILE A 146 -12.86 3.12 -8.44
C ILE A 146 -14.02 3.83 -9.11
N ASN A 147 -13.79 4.45 -10.27
CA ASN A 147 -14.83 5.00 -11.12
C ASN A 147 -14.94 4.18 -12.41
N ARG A 148 -16.09 3.57 -12.65
CA ARG A 148 -16.41 2.79 -13.85
C ARG A 148 -17.41 3.55 -14.71
N TYR A 149 -16.95 4.07 -15.83
CA TYR A 149 -17.75 4.84 -16.78
C TYR A 149 -18.47 3.92 -17.76
N ASN A 150 -19.63 4.37 -18.29
CA ASN A 150 -20.45 3.60 -19.23
C ASN A 150 -19.74 3.25 -20.56
N ASN A 151 -18.72 4.03 -20.93
CA ASN A 151 -17.91 3.78 -22.12
C ASN A 151 -16.80 2.72 -21.93
N GLY A 152 -16.76 2.06 -20.79
CA GLY A 152 -15.74 1.07 -20.49
C GLY A 152 -14.47 1.62 -19.84
N THR A 153 -14.37 2.92 -19.62
CA THR A 153 -13.23 3.51 -18.91
C THR A 153 -13.29 3.18 -17.42
N LEU A 154 -12.17 2.73 -16.88
CA LEU A 154 -11.96 2.47 -15.46
C LEU A 154 -10.87 3.40 -14.93
N VAL A 155 -11.19 4.18 -13.91
CA VAL A 155 -10.23 5.04 -13.20
C VAL A 155 -10.02 4.51 -11.80
N LEU A 156 -8.78 4.21 -11.46
CA LEU A 156 -8.32 3.88 -10.11
C LEU A 156 -7.60 5.10 -9.56
N GLN A 157 -8.07 5.62 -8.43
CA GLN A 157 -7.53 6.83 -7.82
C GLN A 157 -7.31 6.62 -6.33
N GLY A 158 -6.14 6.96 -5.85
CA GLY A 158 -5.80 6.85 -4.43
C GLY A 158 -4.31 7.05 -4.18
N ASN A 159 -3.95 6.84 -2.95
CA ASN A 159 -2.55 6.77 -2.58
C ASN A 159 -1.96 5.44 -3.09
N PRO A 160 -0.76 5.43 -3.72
CA PRO A 160 -0.10 4.19 -4.13
C PRO A 160 0.40 3.39 -2.91
N ALA A 161 -0.54 2.89 -2.14
CA ALA A 161 -0.40 2.11 -0.93
C ALA A 161 -1.04 0.72 -1.11
N TYR A 162 -1.54 0.11 -0.04
CA TYR A 162 -1.98 -1.27 -0.05
C TYR A 162 -3.09 -1.55 -1.08
N ILE A 163 -4.21 -0.79 -1.05
CA ILE A 163 -5.37 -1.08 -1.91
C ILE A 163 -5.03 -0.89 -3.39
N LEU A 164 -4.37 0.22 -3.76
CA LEU A 164 -4.01 0.49 -5.15
C LEU A 164 -2.99 -0.53 -5.68
N SER A 165 -2.04 -0.98 -4.84
CA SER A 165 -1.09 -2.03 -5.21
C SER A 165 -1.80 -3.37 -5.46
N GLN A 166 -2.80 -3.74 -4.64
CA GLN A 166 -3.61 -4.93 -4.85
C GLN A 166 -4.43 -4.85 -6.15
N ALA A 167 -5.04 -3.69 -6.42
CA ALA A 167 -5.78 -3.47 -7.66
C ALA A 167 -4.87 -3.58 -8.88
N MET A 168 -3.68 -2.98 -8.86
CA MET A 168 -2.71 -3.07 -9.95
C MET A 168 -2.21 -4.49 -10.19
N TYR A 169 -1.95 -5.24 -9.11
CA TYR A 169 -1.60 -6.65 -9.22
C TYR A 169 -2.72 -7.44 -9.90
N PHE A 170 -3.97 -7.28 -9.47
CA PHE A 170 -5.11 -7.95 -10.08
C PHE A 170 -5.25 -7.60 -11.57
N MET A 171 -5.13 -6.30 -11.91
CA MET A 171 -5.21 -5.84 -13.31
C MET A 171 -4.11 -6.46 -14.18
N ALA A 172 -2.92 -6.69 -13.63
CA ALA A 172 -1.84 -7.37 -14.35
C ALA A 172 -2.15 -8.83 -14.68
N LEU A 173 -3.02 -9.50 -13.91
CA LEU A 173 -3.46 -10.87 -14.18
C LEU A 173 -4.52 -10.97 -15.28
N MET A 174 -5.17 -9.84 -15.64
CA MET A 174 -6.27 -9.88 -16.61
C MET A 174 -5.77 -10.05 -18.03
N PRO A 175 -6.37 -10.97 -18.82
CA PRO A 175 -5.92 -11.28 -20.17
C PRO A 175 -6.18 -10.15 -21.18
N ASP A 176 -7.18 -9.30 -20.91
CA ASP A 176 -7.56 -8.16 -21.75
C ASP A 176 -6.69 -6.90 -21.52
N ILE A 177 -5.70 -6.97 -20.62
CA ILE A 177 -4.78 -5.87 -20.32
C ILE A 177 -3.36 -6.28 -20.74
N SER A 178 -2.69 -5.46 -21.53
CA SER A 178 -1.34 -5.75 -21.99
C SER A 178 -0.28 -5.41 -20.93
N GLU A 179 0.91 -5.99 -21.07
CA GLU A 179 2.07 -5.70 -20.21
C GLU A 179 2.53 -4.24 -20.37
N GLU A 180 2.45 -3.71 -21.61
CA GLU A 180 2.76 -2.31 -21.90
C GLU A 180 1.79 -1.37 -21.17
N GLU A 181 0.50 -1.72 -21.12
CA GLU A 181 -0.49 -0.91 -20.41
C GLU A 181 -0.21 -0.93 -18.90
N ILE A 182 0.04 -2.07 -18.31
CA ILE A 182 0.42 -2.16 -16.88
C ILE A 182 1.67 -1.33 -16.59
N THR A 183 2.71 -1.46 -17.41
CA THR A 183 3.95 -0.68 -17.26
C THR A 183 3.68 0.81 -17.37
N GLN A 184 2.82 1.24 -18.30
CA GLN A 184 2.44 2.64 -18.43
C GLN A 184 1.66 3.14 -17.21
N ARG A 185 0.70 2.35 -16.67
CA ARG A 185 -0.06 2.74 -15.47
C ARG A 185 0.83 2.85 -14.23
N GLN A 186 1.85 2.02 -14.12
CA GLN A 186 2.85 2.16 -13.06
C GLN A 186 3.66 3.46 -13.19
N LYS A 187 4.04 3.86 -14.41
CA LYS A 187 4.65 5.19 -14.63
C LYS A 187 3.75 6.31 -14.16
N ASP A 188 2.46 6.24 -14.52
CA ASP A 188 1.47 7.26 -14.16
C ASP A 188 1.32 7.36 -12.62
N ILE A 189 1.27 6.20 -11.93
CA ILE A 189 1.10 6.11 -10.48
C ILE A 189 2.32 6.64 -9.73
N TYR A 190 3.53 6.16 -10.09
CA TYR A 190 4.76 6.47 -9.35
C TYR A 190 5.51 7.67 -9.92
N GLN A 191 5.03 8.26 -11.02
CA GLN A 191 5.63 9.44 -11.69
C GLN A 191 7.12 9.25 -12.00
N VAL A 192 7.49 8.06 -12.45
CA VAL A 192 8.86 7.67 -12.74
C VAL A 192 9.07 7.27 -14.19
N SER A 193 10.30 7.42 -14.67
CA SER A 193 10.72 6.81 -15.93
C SER A 193 11.05 5.35 -15.67
N THR A 194 10.36 4.45 -16.36
CA THR A 194 10.62 3.01 -16.31
C THR A 194 11.19 2.53 -17.65
N ASN A 195 11.86 1.39 -17.62
CA ASN A 195 12.31 0.71 -18.83
C ASN A 195 11.11 0.30 -19.70
N SER A 196 11.33 0.15 -21.00
CA SER A 196 10.35 -0.49 -21.87
C SER A 196 10.21 -1.98 -21.52
N VAL A 197 9.06 -2.56 -21.86
CA VAL A 197 8.82 -4.01 -21.63
C VAL A 197 9.94 -4.89 -22.21
N PRO A 198 10.44 -4.70 -23.46
CA PRO A 198 11.55 -5.49 -23.97
C PRO A 198 12.84 -5.35 -23.13
N GLN A 199 13.15 -4.14 -22.63
CA GLN A 199 14.32 -3.92 -21.77
C GLN A 199 14.16 -4.61 -20.42
N ALA A 200 12.99 -4.52 -19.81
CA ALA A 200 12.68 -5.20 -18.55
C ALA A 200 12.76 -6.73 -18.70
N ARG A 201 12.23 -7.28 -19.77
CA ARG A 201 12.31 -8.72 -20.09
C ARG A 201 13.75 -9.17 -20.35
N ALA A 202 14.55 -8.38 -21.05
CA ALA A 202 15.97 -8.67 -21.27
C ALA A 202 16.75 -8.68 -19.95
N GLU A 203 16.50 -7.72 -19.08
CA GLU A 203 17.10 -7.68 -17.74
C GLU A 203 16.66 -8.86 -16.87
N LEU A 204 15.38 -9.21 -16.88
CA LEU A 204 14.86 -10.37 -16.17
C LEU A 204 15.55 -11.65 -16.64
N LYS A 205 15.67 -11.83 -17.98
CA LYS A 205 16.40 -12.97 -18.57
C LYS A 205 17.86 -13.02 -18.13
N ALA A 206 18.53 -11.88 -18.04
CA ALA A 206 19.91 -11.80 -17.57
C ALA A 206 20.05 -12.20 -16.08
N ARG A 207 19.06 -11.87 -15.25
CA ARG A 207 19.08 -12.21 -13.81
C ARG A 207 18.74 -13.67 -13.52
N ILE A 208 17.84 -14.26 -14.29
CA ILE A 208 17.37 -15.66 -14.07
C ILE A 208 17.45 -16.49 -15.36
N PRO A 209 18.62 -16.62 -16.00
CA PRO A 209 18.74 -17.21 -17.35
C PRO A 209 18.23 -18.65 -17.42
N ASN A 210 18.38 -19.43 -16.36
CA ASN A 210 17.97 -20.84 -16.33
C ASN A 210 16.46 -21.05 -16.06
N ALA A 211 15.79 -20.04 -15.53
CA ALA A 211 14.37 -20.09 -15.20
C ALA A 211 13.50 -19.33 -16.21
N TYR A 212 14.02 -18.28 -16.85
CA TYR A 212 13.27 -17.38 -17.69
C TYR A 212 12.40 -18.07 -18.74
N ASP A 213 12.98 -18.99 -19.50
CA ASP A 213 12.28 -19.69 -20.60
C ASP A 213 11.24 -20.72 -20.09
N LYS A 214 11.13 -20.92 -18.77
CA LYS A 214 10.16 -21.79 -18.10
C LYS A 214 9.00 -21.01 -17.50
N LEU A 215 9.10 -19.67 -17.42
CA LEU A 215 8.04 -18.83 -16.91
C LEU A 215 6.95 -18.65 -17.97
N ASP A 216 5.69 -18.73 -17.55
CA ASP A 216 4.59 -18.38 -18.42
C ASP A 216 4.46 -16.85 -18.59
N ASP A 217 3.69 -16.44 -19.61
CA ASP A 217 3.50 -15.01 -19.91
C ASP A 217 2.82 -14.25 -18.77
N THR A 218 1.98 -14.89 -17.95
CA THR A 218 1.33 -14.26 -16.81
C THR A 218 2.36 -13.86 -15.76
N ILE A 219 3.28 -14.76 -15.45
CA ILE A 219 4.39 -14.50 -14.52
C ILE A 219 5.30 -13.40 -15.05
N LEU A 220 5.65 -13.45 -16.35
CA LEU A 220 6.47 -12.42 -16.99
C LEU A 220 5.79 -11.05 -16.94
N LYS A 221 4.48 -10.99 -17.18
CA LYS A 221 3.66 -9.77 -17.11
C LYS A 221 3.62 -9.14 -15.71
N ILE A 222 3.81 -9.94 -14.65
CA ILE A 222 3.91 -9.45 -13.28
C ILE A 222 5.35 -8.99 -12.96
N LEU A 223 6.35 -9.78 -13.39
CA LEU A 223 7.75 -9.54 -13.02
C LEU A 223 8.39 -8.39 -13.80
N SER A 224 8.07 -8.21 -15.08
CA SER A 224 8.68 -7.16 -15.91
C SER A 224 8.42 -5.74 -15.38
N PRO A 225 7.17 -5.35 -15.02
CA PRO A 225 6.93 -4.08 -14.38
C PRO A 225 7.66 -3.92 -13.04
N ALA A 226 7.77 -4.98 -12.24
CA ALA A 226 8.51 -4.95 -10.97
C ALA A 226 10.01 -4.67 -11.21
N ILE A 227 10.62 -5.31 -12.20
CA ILE A 227 12.01 -5.04 -12.61
C ILE A 227 12.16 -3.59 -13.10
N SER A 228 11.25 -3.10 -13.93
CA SER A 228 11.26 -1.72 -14.40
C SER A 228 11.22 -0.71 -13.26
N LEU A 229 10.37 -0.92 -12.26
CA LEU A 229 10.29 -0.09 -11.08
C LEU A 229 11.55 -0.19 -10.21
N SER A 230 12.12 -1.38 -10.06
CA SER A 230 13.35 -1.58 -9.25
C SER A 230 14.57 -0.83 -9.81
N GLN A 231 14.57 -0.54 -11.11
CA GLN A 231 15.63 0.20 -11.78
C GLN A 231 15.36 1.70 -11.90
N SER A 232 14.14 2.13 -11.57
CA SER A 232 13.82 3.55 -11.50
C SER A 232 14.47 4.17 -10.26
N ASN A 233 14.82 5.47 -10.34
CA ASN A 233 15.33 6.23 -9.19
C ASN A 233 14.20 6.54 -8.17
N LEU A 234 13.35 5.56 -7.90
CA LEU A 234 12.37 5.66 -6.83
C LEU A 234 13.13 5.73 -5.50
N ASN A 235 13.06 6.88 -4.86
CA ASN A 235 13.54 7.05 -3.50
C ASN A 235 12.49 6.48 -2.53
N VAL A 236 12.26 5.16 -2.61
CA VAL A 236 11.33 4.45 -1.73
C VAL A 236 12.12 3.76 -0.65
N GLU A 237 11.87 4.10 0.60
CA GLU A 237 12.35 3.31 1.74
C GLU A 237 11.67 1.94 1.79
N GLU A 238 10.53 1.78 1.13
CA GLU A 238 9.80 0.53 1.02
C GLU A 238 9.79 0.02 -0.42
N TYR A 239 10.35 -1.14 -0.58
CA TYR A 239 10.41 -1.89 -1.83
C TYR A 239 9.10 -2.60 -2.19
N SER A 240 8.00 -2.31 -1.48
CA SER A 240 6.70 -3.00 -1.64
C SER A 240 6.11 -2.87 -3.04
N CYS A 241 6.31 -1.74 -3.72
CA CYS A 241 5.78 -1.51 -5.05
C CYS A 241 6.30 -2.48 -6.12
N TYR A 242 7.49 -3.05 -5.93
CA TYR A 242 8.06 -4.06 -6.81
C TYR A 242 8.35 -5.40 -6.11
N ALA A 243 8.58 -5.41 -4.80
CA ALA A 243 8.74 -6.66 -4.05
C ALA A 243 7.42 -7.44 -3.96
N PHE A 244 6.29 -6.76 -3.77
CA PHE A 244 4.99 -7.40 -3.68
C PHE A 244 4.61 -8.16 -4.97
N PRO A 245 4.67 -7.58 -6.18
CA PRO A 245 4.48 -8.32 -7.41
C PRO A 245 5.43 -9.51 -7.56
N ALA A 246 6.71 -9.36 -7.21
CA ALA A 246 7.68 -10.44 -7.27
C ALA A 246 7.35 -11.59 -6.31
N LEU A 247 6.91 -11.29 -5.07
CA LEU A 247 6.47 -12.29 -4.10
C LEU A 247 5.21 -13.01 -4.57
N LYS A 248 4.25 -12.30 -5.16
CA LYS A 248 3.04 -12.90 -5.74
C LYS A 248 3.34 -13.78 -6.94
N ALA A 249 4.29 -13.41 -7.78
CA ALA A 249 4.77 -14.29 -8.85
C ALA A 249 5.42 -15.57 -8.29
N LEU A 250 6.15 -15.46 -7.17
CA LEU A 250 6.74 -16.62 -6.50
C LEU A 250 5.66 -17.54 -5.88
N GLU A 251 4.63 -16.99 -5.23
CA GLU A 251 3.48 -17.75 -4.72
C GLU A 251 2.78 -18.52 -5.84
N ALA A 252 2.65 -17.95 -7.03
CA ALA A 252 2.01 -18.60 -8.18
C ALA A 252 2.85 -19.73 -8.80
N LEU A 253 4.13 -19.84 -8.46
CA LEU A 253 5.04 -20.91 -8.90
C LEU A 253 5.10 -22.10 -7.93
N LEU A 254 4.56 -21.96 -6.72
CA LEU A 254 4.49 -22.99 -5.69
C LEU A 254 3.17 -23.76 -5.74
#